data_b21797e81d441a9c3c1bbd85c0aea85f
#
_entry.id   b21797e81d441a9c3c1bbd85c0aea85f
#
_cell.length_a   1.000
_cell.length_b   1.000
_cell.length_c   1.000
_cell.angle_alpha   90.00
_cell.angle_beta   90.00
_cell.angle_gamma   90.00
#
_symmetry.space_group_name_H-M   'P 1'
#
loop_
_entity.id
_entity.type
_entity.pdbx_description
1 polymer ?
#
loop_
_entity_poly.entity_id
_entity_poly.type
_entity_poly.pdbx_seq_one_letter_code
_entity_poly.pdbx_strand_id
1 'polypeptide(L)'
;QQGAIGVGIDLASGTTTTAVWGKNRIIETIPGTRLVLSGIRIPYWKDILRMAVEAQRVSGLGFLGADIAIDRDRGPVFLELNARPGLSIQVANLDGLKGRLERVAGLAIKTTEKGIRMGMDLFGGEIEEELEEISGKKIIGTVEKVKLIGKDGKEIEVEAKIDTGADSTSIDTELARELGFGDVIDEFAKIDTSTYELKPENESSIKADILSTYKETVPFLENVAVVFSASGSSIRPVIKVPFIMNGIEVSSKVNVARRTNLVQQMIVGRRDLKRFLINTSKL
;
A
#
# COMPACT_ATOMS: atom_id res chain seq x y z
N GLN A 1 36.18 6.10 -1.07
CA GLN A 1 35.75 6.82 0.16
C GLN A 1 36.30 8.26 0.23
N GLN A 2 36.80 8.79 -0.86
CA GLN A 2 37.33 10.15 -0.96
C GLN A 2 36.18 11.17 -1.11
N GLY A 3 35.38 11.35 -0.05
CA GLY A 3 34.24 12.29 -0.05
C GLY A 3 32.93 11.73 -0.61
N ALA A 4 32.88 10.47 -1.03
CA ALA A 4 31.66 9.83 -1.49
C ALA A 4 30.69 9.57 -0.32
N ILE A 5 29.39 9.63 -0.61
CA ILE A 5 28.31 9.30 0.30
C ILE A 5 27.87 7.87 -0.01
N GLY A 6 27.86 7.00 1.01
CA GLY A 6 27.25 5.68 0.94
C GLY A 6 25.79 5.77 1.34
N VAL A 7 24.89 5.18 0.55
CA VAL A 7 23.45 5.18 0.85
C VAL A 7 22.95 3.76 0.79
N GLY A 8 22.24 3.31 1.82
CA GLY A 8 21.50 2.05 1.81
C GLY A 8 20.31 2.11 0.85
N ILE A 9 19.92 0.97 0.34
CA ILE A 9 18.74 0.84 -0.53
C ILE A 9 17.89 -0.31 -0.01
N ASP A 10 16.61 -0.06 0.20
CA ASP A 10 15.64 -1.11 0.46
C ASP A 10 15.47 -1.98 -0.79
N LEU A 11 15.70 -3.29 -0.66
CA LEU A 11 15.68 -4.19 -1.81
C LEU A 11 14.28 -4.36 -2.41
N ALA A 12 13.23 -4.31 -1.59
CA ALA A 12 11.87 -4.48 -2.07
C ALA A 12 11.41 -3.32 -2.94
N SER A 13 11.62 -2.09 -2.49
CA SER A 13 11.12 -0.88 -3.16
C SER A 13 12.13 -0.23 -4.11
N GLY A 14 13.44 -0.48 -3.94
CA GLY A 14 14.50 0.24 -4.63
C GLY A 14 14.63 1.69 -4.17
N THR A 15 14.23 1.98 -2.94
CA THR A 15 14.24 3.33 -2.37
C THR A 15 15.43 3.49 -1.43
N THR A 16 16.07 4.64 -1.48
CA THR A 16 17.22 4.95 -0.60
C THR A 16 16.76 5.08 0.85
N THR A 17 17.62 4.61 1.77
CA THR A 17 17.36 4.57 3.21
C THR A 17 18.32 5.49 3.95
N THR A 18 19.23 4.93 4.72
CA THR A 18 20.21 5.64 5.52
C THR A 18 21.39 6.07 4.67
N ALA A 19 21.89 7.27 4.89
CA ALA A 19 23.08 7.79 4.21
C ALA A 19 24.23 8.02 5.19
N VAL A 20 25.45 7.64 4.79
CA VAL A 20 26.66 7.76 5.57
C VAL A 20 27.75 8.49 4.78
N TRP A 21 28.34 9.49 5.37
CA TRP A 21 29.47 10.25 4.81
C TRP A 21 30.77 9.93 5.55
N GLY A 22 31.80 9.63 4.79
CA GLY A 22 33.09 9.23 5.34
C GLY A 22 33.05 7.84 5.99
N LYS A 23 33.55 7.69 7.21
CA LYS A 23 33.65 6.37 7.86
C LYS A 23 32.35 5.91 8.53
N ASN A 24 31.62 6.83 9.18
CA ASN A 24 30.46 6.47 9.99
C ASN A 24 29.51 7.64 10.31
N ARG A 25 29.64 8.78 9.66
CA ARG A 25 28.79 9.94 9.92
C ARG A 25 27.47 9.78 9.19
N ILE A 26 26.38 9.52 9.91
CA ILE A 26 25.02 9.51 9.35
C ILE A 26 24.67 10.96 8.97
N ILE A 27 24.11 11.12 7.77
CA ILE A 27 23.64 12.40 7.23
C ILE A 27 22.27 12.23 6.60
N GLU A 28 21.43 13.25 6.65
CA GLU A 28 20.09 13.27 6.06
C GLU A 28 20.07 13.95 4.69
N THR A 29 20.97 14.91 4.48
CA THR A 29 21.06 15.70 3.25
C THR A 29 22.47 15.69 2.68
N ILE A 30 22.59 15.97 1.38
CA ILE A 30 23.91 16.20 0.77
C ILE A 30 24.52 17.42 1.41
N PRO A 31 25.78 17.33 1.92
CA PRO A 31 26.47 18.44 2.57
C PRO A 31 26.47 19.73 1.74
N GLY A 32 26.05 20.82 2.34
CA GLY A 32 25.94 22.12 1.68
C GLY A 32 24.68 22.32 0.82
N THR A 33 23.75 21.37 0.83
CA THR A 33 22.48 21.45 0.08
C THR A 33 21.28 21.13 0.97
N ARG A 34 20.06 21.28 0.43
CA ARG A 34 18.80 20.84 1.05
C ARG A 34 18.27 19.54 0.46
N LEU A 35 19.05 18.85 -0.37
CA LEU A 35 18.64 17.60 -1.01
C LEU A 35 18.67 16.45 0.00
N VAL A 36 17.50 15.91 0.30
CA VAL A 36 17.32 14.75 1.18
C VAL A 36 17.80 13.50 0.48
N LEU A 37 18.54 12.65 1.19
CA LEU A 37 19.14 11.42 0.65
C LEU A 37 18.27 10.19 0.84
N SER A 38 17.33 10.19 1.76
CA SER A 38 16.34 9.10 1.95
C SER A 38 15.12 9.30 1.09
N GLY A 39 14.43 8.21 0.71
CA GLY A 39 13.21 8.25 -0.09
C GLY A 39 13.42 8.48 -1.59
N ILE A 40 14.66 8.47 -2.08
CA ILE A 40 14.95 8.59 -3.51
C ILE A 40 14.78 7.23 -4.17
N ARG A 41 13.92 7.16 -5.18
CA ARG A 41 13.71 5.93 -5.95
C ARG A 41 14.81 5.74 -6.99
N ILE A 42 15.49 4.60 -6.93
CA ILE A 42 16.52 4.21 -7.90
C ILE A 42 15.85 3.76 -9.20
N PRO A 43 16.14 4.39 -10.33
CA PRO A 43 15.58 3.98 -11.62
C PRO A 43 16.11 2.61 -12.02
N TYR A 44 15.33 1.87 -12.81
CA TYR A 44 15.70 0.54 -13.35
C TYR A 44 16.00 -0.50 -12.25
N TRP A 45 15.43 -0.37 -11.06
CA TRP A 45 15.81 -1.20 -9.90
C TRP A 45 15.70 -2.71 -10.17
N LYS A 46 14.62 -3.14 -10.80
CA LYS A 46 14.43 -4.57 -11.15
C LYS A 46 15.49 -5.09 -12.13
N ASP A 47 15.95 -4.25 -13.05
CA ASP A 47 17.01 -4.63 -14.00
C ASP A 47 18.37 -4.70 -13.31
N ILE A 48 18.63 -3.80 -12.36
CA ILE A 48 19.82 -3.83 -11.50
C ILE A 48 19.86 -5.13 -10.69
N LEU A 49 18.76 -5.49 -10.04
CA LEU A 49 18.67 -6.75 -9.30
C LEU A 49 18.86 -7.96 -10.20
N ARG A 50 18.28 -7.94 -11.41
CA ARG A 50 18.46 -8.99 -12.41
C ARG A 50 19.93 -9.15 -12.79
N MET A 51 20.61 -8.05 -13.12
CA MET A 51 22.04 -8.06 -13.46
C MET A 51 22.89 -8.64 -12.32
N ALA A 52 22.63 -8.25 -11.07
CA ALA A 52 23.37 -8.74 -9.92
C ALA A 52 23.17 -10.25 -9.69
N VAL A 53 21.93 -10.75 -9.77
CA VAL A 53 21.62 -12.17 -9.62
C VAL A 53 22.18 -13.00 -10.78
N GLU A 54 22.10 -12.51 -12.00
CA GLU A 54 22.69 -13.20 -13.18
C GLU A 54 24.21 -13.25 -13.10
N ALA A 55 24.85 -12.16 -12.70
CA ALA A 55 26.29 -12.13 -12.49
C ALA A 55 26.74 -13.18 -11.47
N GLN A 56 26.02 -13.33 -10.35
CA GLN A 56 26.29 -14.36 -9.35
C GLN A 56 26.13 -15.78 -9.93
N ARG A 57 25.05 -16.03 -10.67
CA ARG A 57 24.79 -17.36 -11.27
C ARG A 57 25.81 -17.75 -12.31
N VAL A 58 26.17 -16.82 -13.20
CA VAL A 58 27.13 -17.08 -14.31
C VAL A 58 28.54 -17.23 -13.78
N SER A 59 28.93 -16.43 -12.79
CA SER A 59 30.29 -16.49 -12.22
C SER A 59 30.55 -17.74 -11.37
N GLY A 60 29.47 -18.33 -10.81
CA GLY A 60 29.59 -19.45 -9.87
C GLY A 60 30.17 -19.07 -8.51
N LEU A 61 30.35 -17.77 -8.24
CA LEU A 61 30.82 -17.28 -6.93
C LEU A 61 29.72 -17.39 -5.89
N GLY A 62 30.05 -17.86 -4.70
CA GLY A 62 29.09 -17.97 -3.60
C GLY A 62 28.63 -16.59 -3.09
N PHE A 63 29.57 -15.65 -2.98
CA PHE A 63 29.36 -14.29 -2.59
C PHE A 63 30.17 -13.34 -3.47
N LEU A 64 29.58 -12.27 -3.92
CA LEU A 64 30.23 -11.27 -4.76
C LEU A 64 29.69 -9.86 -4.56
N GLY A 65 30.46 -8.84 -4.90
CA GLY A 65 30.01 -7.49 -5.15
C GLY A 65 29.83 -7.27 -6.64
N ALA A 66 28.73 -6.69 -7.05
CA ALA A 66 28.45 -6.26 -8.41
C ALA A 66 28.42 -4.73 -8.47
N ASP A 67 29.34 -4.14 -9.21
CA ASP A 67 29.39 -2.70 -9.39
C ASP A 67 28.60 -2.33 -10.66
N ILE A 68 27.49 -1.64 -10.47
CA ILE A 68 26.55 -1.27 -11.52
C ILE A 68 26.35 0.25 -11.46
N ALA A 69 26.59 0.92 -12.58
CA ALA A 69 26.33 2.34 -12.75
C ALA A 69 25.00 2.55 -13.51
N ILE A 70 24.37 3.69 -13.30
CA ILE A 70 23.19 4.10 -14.07
C ILE A 70 23.65 5.18 -15.05
N ASP A 71 23.75 4.80 -16.31
CA ASP A 71 24.05 5.73 -17.40
C ASP A 71 22.78 6.45 -17.83
N ARG A 72 22.90 7.73 -18.16
CA ARG A 72 21.78 8.57 -18.54
C ARG A 72 21.01 8.07 -19.76
N ASP A 73 21.75 7.57 -20.77
CA ASP A 73 21.20 7.24 -22.08
C ASP A 73 20.98 5.74 -22.25
N ARG A 74 21.77 4.90 -21.54
CA ARG A 74 21.77 3.43 -21.65
C ARG A 74 21.10 2.70 -20.48
N GLY A 75 20.74 3.43 -19.42
CA GLY A 75 20.22 2.80 -18.19
C GLY A 75 21.31 2.11 -17.36
N PRO A 76 21.02 0.98 -16.69
CA PRO A 76 21.99 0.30 -15.84
C PRO A 76 23.08 -0.36 -16.67
N VAL A 77 24.32 -0.15 -16.29
CA VAL A 77 25.53 -0.68 -16.93
C VAL A 77 26.36 -1.43 -15.90
N PHE A 78 26.63 -2.70 -16.18
CA PHE A 78 27.51 -3.52 -15.34
C PHE A 78 28.96 -3.09 -15.56
N LEU A 79 29.68 -2.75 -14.49
CA LEU A 79 31.06 -2.30 -14.57
C LEU A 79 32.04 -3.42 -14.25
N GLU A 80 31.94 -3.98 -13.04
CA GLU A 80 32.84 -5.04 -12.59
C GLU A 80 32.20 -5.97 -11.56
N LEU A 81 32.87 -7.08 -11.33
CA LEU A 81 32.51 -8.12 -10.38
C LEU A 81 33.65 -8.36 -9.42
N ASN A 82 33.38 -8.25 -8.13
CA ASN A 82 34.34 -8.42 -7.07
C ASN A 82 34.08 -9.71 -6.28
N ALA A 83 35.00 -10.68 -6.36
CA ALA A 83 34.92 -11.94 -5.60
C ALA A 83 35.18 -11.73 -4.08
N ARG A 84 35.79 -10.61 -3.71
CA ARG A 84 36.04 -10.21 -2.31
C ARG A 84 35.71 -8.72 -2.14
N PRO A 85 34.40 -8.38 -2.16
CA PRO A 85 34.00 -6.98 -2.07
C PRO A 85 34.35 -6.39 -0.72
N GLY A 86 34.65 -5.08 -0.72
CA GLY A 86 34.84 -4.32 0.51
C GLY A 86 33.53 -4.24 1.29
N LEU A 87 33.57 -4.58 2.58
CA LEU A 87 32.38 -4.62 3.43
C LEU A 87 32.00 -3.26 4.03
N SER A 88 32.76 -2.21 3.80
CA SER A 88 32.49 -0.87 4.33
C SER A 88 31.17 -0.27 3.86
N ILE A 89 30.64 -0.74 2.73
CA ILE A 89 29.32 -0.33 2.23
C ILE A 89 28.19 -0.76 3.18
N GLN A 90 28.36 -1.83 3.94
CA GLN A 90 27.37 -2.31 4.90
C GLN A 90 27.07 -1.32 6.03
N VAL A 91 28.00 -0.36 6.29
CA VAL A 91 27.76 0.72 7.26
C VAL A 91 26.53 1.55 6.88
N ALA A 92 26.25 1.71 5.59
CA ALA A 92 25.06 2.44 5.13
C ALA A 92 23.74 1.71 5.40
N ASN A 93 23.77 0.40 5.61
CA ASN A 93 22.59 -0.40 5.95
C ASN A 93 22.33 -0.47 7.46
N LEU A 94 23.24 0.03 8.29
CA LEU A 94 23.22 -0.04 9.76
C LEU A 94 23.06 -1.47 10.32
N ASP A 95 23.23 -2.48 9.50
CA ASP A 95 23.08 -3.90 9.86
C ASP A 95 24.30 -4.72 9.41
N GLY A 96 24.58 -5.77 10.16
CA GLY A 96 25.70 -6.69 9.90
C GLY A 96 25.39 -7.67 8.77
N LEU A 97 26.35 -7.89 7.86
CA LEU A 97 26.20 -8.82 6.75
C LEU A 97 25.96 -10.27 7.18
N LYS A 98 26.47 -10.67 8.36
CA LYS A 98 26.37 -12.07 8.84
C LYS A 98 24.94 -12.58 8.93
N GLY A 99 24.04 -11.84 9.58
CA GLY A 99 22.62 -12.21 9.68
C GLY A 99 21.93 -12.33 8.32
N ARG A 100 22.28 -11.46 7.38
CA ARG A 100 21.76 -11.50 6.00
C ARG A 100 22.24 -12.76 5.26
N LEU A 101 23.49 -13.15 5.40
CA LEU A 101 24.04 -14.36 4.80
C LEU A 101 23.45 -15.62 5.43
N GLU A 102 23.21 -15.63 6.72
CA GLU A 102 22.57 -16.75 7.43
C GLU A 102 21.14 -17.00 6.93
N ARG A 103 20.38 -15.97 6.59
CA ARG A 103 19.02 -16.10 6.03
C ARG A 103 18.99 -16.80 4.67
N VAL A 104 20.04 -16.69 3.87
CA VAL A 104 20.14 -17.32 2.53
C VAL A 104 20.95 -18.61 2.51
N ALA A 105 21.61 -18.97 3.62
CA ALA A 105 22.41 -20.16 3.71
C ALA A 105 21.56 -21.42 3.44
N GLY A 106 22.01 -22.28 2.52
CA GLY A 106 21.32 -23.52 2.14
C GLY A 106 20.11 -23.34 1.21
N LEU A 107 19.76 -22.13 0.82
CA LEU A 107 18.68 -21.91 -0.14
C LEU A 107 19.11 -22.21 -1.57
N ALA A 108 18.43 -23.15 -2.24
CA ALA A 108 18.67 -23.45 -3.65
C ALA A 108 17.91 -22.49 -4.56
N ILE A 109 18.62 -21.53 -5.15
CA ILE A 109 18.07 -20.54 -6.10
C ILE A 109 18.41 -21.01 -7.51
N LYS A 110 17.40 -21.50 -8.26
CA LYS A 110 17.61 -22.09 -9.59
C LYS A 110 17.36 -21.10 -10.74
N THR A 111 16.59 -20.05 -10.52
CA THR A 111 16.26 -19.05 -11.57
C THR A 111 16.54 -17.64 -11.08
N THR A 112 16.81 -16.74 -12.00
CA THR A 112 17.05 -15.32 -11.72
C THR A 112 15.85 -14.67 -11.05
N GLU A 113 14.64 -14.96 -11.53
CA GLU A 113 13.39 -14.43 -10.97
C GLU A 113 13.16 -14.87 -9.52
N LYS A 114 13.49 -16.15 -9.21
CA LYS A 114 13.41 -16.65 -7.83
C LYS A 114 14.44 -15.95 -6.95
N GLY A 115 15.64 -15.67 -7.46
CA GLY A 115 16.68 -14.94 -6.72
C GLY A 115 16.26 -13.50 -6.40
N ILE A 116 15.72 -12.79 -7.40
CA ILE A 116 15.21 -11.41 -7.21
C ILE A 116 14.11 -11.39 -6.16
N ARG A 117 13.08 -12.24 -6.32
CA ARG A 117 11.95 -12.30 -5.38
C ARG A 117 12.43 -12.60 -3.97
N MET A 118 13.30 -13.61 -3.81
CA MET A 118 13.82 -13.98 -2.50
C MET A 118 14.65 -12.87 -1.85
N GLY A 119 15.45 -12.13 -2.65
CA GLY A 119 16.19 -10.97 -2.17
C GLY A 119 15.24 -9.86 -1.68
N MET A 120 14.20 -9.59 -2.43
CA MET A 120 13.19 -8.59 -2.06
C MET A 120 12.42 -9.03 -0.79
N ASP A 121 12.05 -10.30 -0.68
CA ASP A 121 11.25 -10.81 0.45
C ASP A 121 12.07 -10.91 1.76
N LEU A 122 13.38 -11.23 1.66
CA LEU A 122 14.23 -11.44 2.83
C LEU A 122 14.98 -10.17 3.30
N PHE A 123 15.21 -9.21 2.40
CA PHE A 123 16.05 -8.04 2.66
C PHE A 123 15.39 -6.71 2.28
N GLY A 124 14.14 -6.76 1.83
CA GLY A 124 13.32 -5.58 1.61
C GLY A 124 12.26 -5.44 2.69
N GLY A 125 11.65 -4.27 2.77
CA GLY A 125 10.57 -4.01 3.71
C GLY A 125 11.03 -3.64 5.13
N GLU A 126 12.34 -3.64 5.43
CA GLU A 126 12.86 -3.28 6.76
C GLU A 126 12.39 -1.88 7.21
N ILE A 127 12.29 -0.93 6.28
CA ILE A 127 11.75 0.41 6.58
C ILE A 127 10.24 0.34 6.86
N GLU A 128 9.50 -0.47 6.11
CA GLU A 128 8.07 -0.62 6.34
C GLU A 128 7.82 -1.25 7.72
N GLU A 129 8.58 -2.29 8.09
CA GLU A 129 8.49 -2.92 9.42
C GLU A 129 8.84 -1.92 10.54
N GLU A 130 9.93 -1.16 10.40
CA GLU A 130 10.33 -0.13 11.37
C GLU A 130 9.27 0.99 11.48
N LEU A 131 8.72 1.46 10.36
CA LEU A 131 7.64 2.45 10.36
C LEU A 131 6.35 1.89 10.95
N GLU A 132 6.01 0.62 10.69
CA GLU A 132 4.88 -0.06 11.31
C GLU A 132 5.07 -0.17 12.82
N GLU A 133 6.27 -0.54 13.29
CA GLU A 133 6.59 -0.65 14.71
C GLU A 133 6.51 0.71 15.42
N ILE A 134 7.17 1.74 14.87
CA ILE A 134 7.18 3.10 15.45
C ILE A 134 5.79 3.73 15.43
N SER A 135 5.06 3.60 14.32
CA SER A 135 3.75 4.25 14.17
C SER A 135 2.59 3.46 14.77
N GLY A 136 2.76 2.15 14.98
CA GLY A 136 1.70 1.23 15.34
C GLY A 136 0.63 1.05 14.24
N LYS A 137 0.97 1.41 12.99
CA LYS A 137 0.08 1.36 11.84
C LYS A 137 0.63 0.42 10.78
N LYS A 138 -0.27 -0.24 10.03
CA LYS A 138 0.13 -1.08 8.90
C LYS A 138 0.32 -0.26 7.62
N ILE A 139 1.33 -0.62 6.82
CA ILE A 139 1.61 0.01 5.54
C ILE A 139 0.87 -0.72 4.43
N ILE A 140 0.01 0.00 3.72
CA ILE A 140 -0.83 -0.47 2.62
C ILE A 140 -0.50 0.24 1.31
N GLY A 141 -0.87 -0.38 0.19
CA GLY A 141 -0.74 0.20 -1.16
C GLY A 141 -1.92 1.08 -1.55
N THR A 142 -2.05 1.32 -2.85
CA THR A 142 -3.18 2.06 -3.44
C THR A 142 -4.37 1.17 -3.78
N VAL A 143 -4.14 -0.14 -3.87
CA VAL A 143 -5.16 -1.20 -4.01
C VAL A 143 -4.80 -2.31 -3.05
N GLU A 144 -5.77 -2.79 -2.27
CA GLU A 144 -5.57 -3.83 -1.27
C GLU A 144 -6.65 -4.91 -1.35
N LYS A 145 -6.27 -6.13 -0.99
CA LYS A 145 -7.22 -7.20 -0.76
C LYS A 145 -7.95 -7.00 0.55
N VAL A 146 -9.25 -6.97 0.49
CA VAL A 146 -10.14 -6.77 1.64
C VAL A 146 -11.08 -7.93 1.75
N LYS A 147 -11.16 -8.52 2.94
CA LYS A 147 -12.12 -9.57 3.29
C LYS A 147 -13.28 -8.94 4.03
N LEU A 148 -14.43 -8.83 3.37
CA LEU A 148 -15.68 -8.32 3.93
C LEU A 148 -16.40 -9.43 4.68
N ILE A 149 -17.05 -9.08 5.80
CA ILE A 149 -17.83 -10.01 6.61
C ILE A 149 -19.30 -9.62 6.48
N GLY A 150 -20.06 -10.48 5.82
CA GLY A 150 -21.49 -10.31 5.59
C GLY A 150 -22.34 -10.58 6.83
N LYS A 151 -23.66 -10.37 6.69
CA LYS A 151 -24.67 -10.49 7.75
C LYS A 151 -24.66 -11.87 8.44
N ASP A 152 -24.49 -12.93 7.67
CA ASP A 152 -24.52 -14.33 8.14
C ASP A 152 -23.11 -14.88 8.41
N GLY A 153 -22.10 -14.02 8.57
CA GLY A 153 -20.71 -14.42 8.73
C GLY A 153 -20.04 -14.88 7.42
N LYS A 154 -20.72 -14.73 6.29
CA LYS A 154 -20.14 -15.02 4.96
C LYS A 154 -18.99 -14.07 4.69
N GLU A 155 -17.83 -14.63 4.35
CA GLU A 155 -16.65 -13.86 3.96
C GLU A 155 -16.55 -13.74 2.44
N ILE A 156 -16.31 -12.52 1.96
CA ILE A 156 -16.06 -12.23 0.54
C ILE A 156 -14.78 -11.42 0.41
N GLU A 157 -13.82 -11.92 -0.37
CA GLU A 157 -12.58 -11.21 -0.66
C GLU A 157 -12.72 -10.41 -1.95
N VAL A 158 -12.37 -9.12 -1.90
CA VAL A 158 -12.38 -8.21 -3.05
C VAL A 158 -11.12 -7.36 -3.07
N GLU A 159 -10.77 -6.84 -4.24
CA GLU A 159 -9.80 -5.77 -4.35
C GLU A 159 -10.48 -4.41 -4.12
N ALA A 160 -9.99 -3.66 -3.16
CA ALA A 160 -10.49 -2.34 -2.81
C ALA A 160 -9.46 -1.25 -3.18
N LYS A 161 -9.93 -0.17 -3.79
CA LYS A 161 -9.12 1.02 -4.00
C LYS A 161 -9.02 1.82 -2.70
N ILE A 162 -7.81 2.22 -2.33
CA ILE A 162 -7.57 3.12 -1.20
C ILE A 162 -7.74 4.55 -1.69
N ASP A 163 -8.69 5.28 -1.10
CA ASP A 163 -9.09 6.62 -1.57
C ASP A 163 -9.14 7.62 -0.41
N THR A 164 -8.04 8.36 -0.25
CA THR A 164 -7.93 9.40 0.78
C THR A 164 -8.80 10.62 0.50
N GLY A 165 -9.26 10.80 -0.74
CA GLY A 165 -10.20 11.86 -1.12
C GLY A 165 -11.64 11.55 -0.71
N ALA A 166 -11.99 10.26 -0.60
CA ALA A 166 -13.30 9.84 -0.12
C ALA A 166 -13.36 9.91 1.42
N ASP A 167 -14.42 10.51 1.97
CA ASP A 167 -14.62 10.59 3.41
C ASP A 167 -14.96 9.22 4.02
N SER A 168 -15.85 8.47 3.39
CA SER A 168 -16.34 7.17 3.87
C SER A 168 -16.11 6.06 2.84
N THR A 169 -16.00 4.85 3.33
CA THR A 169 -15.94 3.63 2.53
C THR A 169 -17.25 3.42 1.77
N SER A 170 -17.13 2.92 0.53
CA SER A 170 -18.27 2.63 -0.35
C SER A 170 -18.10 1.27 -1.00
N ILE A 171 -19.20 0.52 -1.09
CA ILE A 171 -19.25 -0.77 -1.79
C ILE A 171 -20.30 -0.77 -2.90
N ASP A 172 -20.11 -1.66 -3.86
CA ASP A 172 -21.08 -1.85 -4.95
C ASP A 172 -22.39 -2.46 -4.43
N THR A 173 -23.50 -2.13 -5.11
CA THR A 173 -24.83 -2.61 -4.78
C THR A 173 -24.92 -4.13 -4.84
N GLU A 174 -24.33 -4.78 -5.86
CA GLU A 174 -24.37 -6.24 -5.99
C GLU A 174 -23.51 -6.91 -4.91
N LEU A 175 -22.34 -6.36 -4.60
CA LEU A 175 -21.52 -6.82 -3.49
C LEU A 175 -22.25 -6.72 -2.14
N ALA A 176 -23.01 -5.65 -1.92
CA ALA A 176 -23.82 -5.52 -0.71
C ALA A 176 -24.95 -6.58 -0.66
N ARG A 177 -25.54 -6.93 -1.79
CA ARG A 177 -26.52 -8.03 -1.89
C ARG A 177 -25.89 -9.39 -1.58
N GLU A 178 -24.72 -9.67 -2.12
CA GLU A 178 -23.96 -10.91 -1.86
C GLU A 178 -23.57 -11.05 -0.38
N LEU A 179 -23.36 -9.93 0.32
CA LEU A 179 -23.09 -9.86 1.76
C LEU A 179 -24.35 -10.01 2.62
N GLY A 180 -25.54 -10.21 2.02
CA GLY A 180 -26.81 -10.42 2.71
C GLY A 180 -27.59 -9.15 3.03
N PHE A 181 -27.25 -8.00 2.43
CA PHE A 181 -27.92 -6.71 2.65
C PHE A 181 -28.91 -6.33 1.52
N GLY A 182 -29.47 -7.31 0.81
CA GLY A 182 -30.45 -7.06 -0.26
C GLY A 182 -31.66 -6.28 0.23
N ASP A 183 -32.20 -6.65 1.40
CA ASP A 183 -33.41 -6.04 1.96
C ASP A 183 -33.26 -4.53 2.17
N VAL A 184 -32.11 -4.06 2.68
CA VAL A 184 -31.91 -2.62 2.90
C VAL A 184 -31.86 -1.86 1.57
N ILE A 185 -31.30 -2.48 0.52
CA ILE A 185 -31.22 -1.86 -0.80
C ILE A 185 -32.60 -1.73 -1.40
N ASP A 186 -33.42 -2.80 -1.34
CA ASP A 186 -34.75 -2.83 -1.94
C ASP A 186 -35.73 -1.92 -1.20
N GLU A 187 -35.69 -1.88 0.13
CA GLU A 187 -36.52 -0.98 0.91
C GLU A 187 -36.10 0.48 0.77
N PHE A 188 -34.79 0.76 0.77
CA PHE A 188 -34.28 2.12 0.57
C PHE A 188 -34.60 2.67 -0.84
N ALA A 189 -34.63 1.81 -1.85
CA ALA A 189 -34.98 2.21 -3.22
C ALA A 189 -36.44 2.67 -3.38
N LYS A 190 -37.31 2.38 -2.43
CA LYS A 190 -38.71 2.84 -2.41
C LYS A 190 -38.86 4.26 -1.88
N ILE A 191 -37.83 4.81 -1.25
CA ILE A 191 -37.84 6.18 -0.72
C ILE A 191 -37.74 7.16 -1.88
N ASP A 192 -38.71 8.06 -1.99
CA ASP A 192 -38.64 9.15 -2.96
C ASP A 192 -37.62 10.22 -2.50
N THR A 193 -36.41 10.09 -3.01
CA THR A 193 -35.33 11.04 -2.73
C THR A 193 -35.31 12.24 -3.68
N SER A 194 -36.19 12.30 -4.67
CA SER A 194 -36.23 13.39 -5.66
C SER A 194 -36.73 14.72 -5.08
N THR A 195 -37.42 14.64 -3.95
CA THR A 195 -37.95 15.80 -3.21
C THR A 195 -36.89 16.61 -2.49
N TYR A 196 -35.67 16.09 -2.34
CA TYR A 196 -34.60 16.78 -1.63
C TYR A 196 -33.71 17.58 -2.58
N GLU A 197 -33.49 18.84 -2.23
CA GLU A 197 -32.49 19.67 -2.90
C GLU A 197 -31.10 19.32 -2.35
N LEU A 198 -30.27 18.60 -3.13
CA LEU A 198 -28.95 18.11 -2.72
C LEU A 198 -27.90 19.23 -2.78
N LYS A 199 -27.78 19.96 -1.67
CA LYS A 199 -26.74 20.98 -1.43
C LYS A 199 -25.98 20.66 -0.15
N PRO A 200 -24.68 21.06 -0.05
CA PRO A 200 -23.90 20.80 1.17
C PRO A 200 -24.55 21.32 2.45
N GLU A 201 -25.19 22.47 2.40
CA GLU A 201 -25.91 23.09 3.54
C GLU A 201 -27.12 22.29 3.99
N ASN A 202 -27.74 21.48 3.13
CA ASN A 202 -28.93 20.68 3.41
C ASN A 202 -28.58 19.25 3.85
N GLU A 203 -27.32 18.84 3.82
CA GLU A 203 -26.89 17.46 4.09
C GLU A 203 -27.40 16.94 5.45
N SER A 204 -27.23 17.73 6.51
CA SER A 204 -27.60 17.31 7.86
C SER A 204 -29.10 17.20 8.05
N SER A 205 -29.90 18.10 7.48
CA SER A 205 -31.36 18.08 7.54
C SER A 205 -31.93 16.90 6.75
N ILE A 206 -31.42 16.64 5.56
CA ILE A 206 -31.82 15.50 4.72
C ILE A 206 -31.56 14.17 5.45
N LYS A 207 -30.39 14.02 6.05
CA LYS A 207 -30.06 12.82 6.83
C LYS A 207 -30.98 12.63 8.02
N ALA A 208 -31.24 13.69 8.76
CA ALA A 208 -32.13 13.64 9.95
C ALA A 208 -33.55 13.27 9.55
N ASP A 209 -34.08 13.85 8.48
CA ASP A 209 -35.43 13.59 8.00
C ASP A 209 -35.61 12.13 7.56
N ILE A 210 -34.73 11.63 6.69
CA ILE A 210 -34.79 10.24 6.23
C ILE A 210 -34.61 9.25 7.40
N LEU A 211 -33.69 9.50 8.31
CA LEU A 211 -33.47 8.61 9.44
C LEU A 211 -34.64 8.61 10.41
N SER A 212 -35.27 9.78 10.69
CA SER A 212 -36.43 9.84 11.58
C SER A 212 -37.62 9.07 11.03
N THR A 213 -37.75 9.04 9.69
CA THR A 213 -38.90 8.40 9.03
C THR A 213 -38.66 6.91 8.72
N TYR A 214 -37.47 6.54 8.30
CA TYR A 214 -37.22 5.23 7.67
C TYR A 214 -36.27 4.30 8.41
N LYS A 215 -35.58 4.76 9.48
CA LYS A 215 -34.57 3.94 10.15
C LYS A 215 -35.14 2.65 10.77
N GLU A 216 -36.38 2.68 11.25
CA GLU A 216 -37.01 1.50 11.84
C GLU A 216 -37.69 0.60 10.79
N THR A 217 -38.03 1.15 9.64
CA THR A 217 -38.74 0.43 8.57
C THR A 217 -37.79 -0.18 7.55
N VAL A 218 -36.61 0.42 7.33
CA VAL A 218 -35.57 -0.10 6.45
C VAL A 218 -34.60 -0.97 7.26
N PRO A 219 -34.59 -2.29 7.06
CA PRO A 219 -33.76 -3.22 7.83
C PRO A 219 -32.27 -2.87 7.69
N PHE A 220 -31.49 -2.97 8.76
CA PHE A 220 -30.04 -2.73 8.78
C PHE A 220 -29.56 -1.35 8.33
N LEU A 221 -30.44 -0.37 8.20
CA LEU A 221 -30.08 1.01 7.91
C LEU A 221 -29.38 1.63 9.13
N GLU A 222 -28.07 1.81 9.05
CA GLU A 222 -27.26 2.43 10.09
C GLU A 222 -27.26 3.96 10.02
N ASN A 223 -27.23 4.48 8.80
CA ASN A 223 -27.19 5.90 8.51
C ASN A 223 -27.57 6.16 7.05
N VAL A 224 -27.54 7.42 6.66
CA VAL A 224 -27.69 7.87 5.27
C VAL A 224 -26.48 8.73 4.90
N ALA A 225 -25.95 8.54 3.71
CA ALA A 225 -24.88 9.37 3.17
C ALA A 225 -25.42 10.23 2.01
N VAL A 226 -25.23 11.54 2.10
CA VAL A 226 -25.39 12.45 0.96
C VAL A 226 -24.00 12.65 0.37
N VAL A 227 -23.81 12.22 -0.87
CA VAL A 227 -22.50 12.22 -1.53
C VAL A 227 -22.53 13.18 -2.69
N PHE A 228 -21.58 14.11 -2.70
CA PHE A 228 -21.32 15.04 -3.78
C PHE A 228 -20.07 14.58 -4.54
N SER A 229 -20.20 14.31 -5.81
CA SER A 229 -19.10 13.82 -6.65
C SER A 229 -19.11 14.50 -8.03
N ALA A 230 -18.03 14.33 -8.77
CA ALA A 230 -17.95 14.84 -10.15
C ALA A 230 -19.03 14.28 -11.09
N SER A 231 -19.59 13.10 -10.77
CA SER A 231 -20.69 12.46 -11.51
C SER A 231 -22.08 12.84 -11.02
N GLY A 232 -22.17 13.77 -10.06
CA GLY A 232 -23.43 14.24 -9.49
C GLY A 232 -23.56 13.95 -8.00
N SER A 233 -24.72 14.36 -7.45
CA SER A 233 -25.06 14.16 -6.04
C SER A 233 -26.03 13.00 -5.87
N SER A 234 -25.90 12.25 -4.78
CA SER A 234 -26.76 11.09 -4.50
C SER A 234 -26.96 10.87 -3.00
N ILE A 235 -28.13 10.34 -2.65
CA ILE A 235 -28.42 9.85 -1.31
C ILE A 235 -28.24 8.33 -1.32
N ARG A 236 -27.53 7.80 -0.33
CA ARG A 236 -27.15 6.39 -0.28
C ARG A 236 -27.42 5.79 1.09
N PRO A 237 -27.92 4.55 1.18
CA PRO A 237 -28.00 3.87 2.45
C PRO A 237 -26.61 3.55 2.99
N VAL A 238 -26.46 3.61 4.29
CA VAL A 238 -25.24 3.24 5.01
C VAL A 238 -25.56 2.03 5.88
N ILE A 239 -24.75 0.98 5.72
CA ILE A 239 -24.84 -0.28 6.45
C ILE A 239 -23.56 -0.52 7.23
N LYS A 240 -23.62 -1.37 8.26
CA LYS A 240 -22.44 -1.78 9.02
C LYS A 240 -21.86 -3.05 8.41
N VAL A 241 -20.66 -2.95 7.86
CA VAL A 241 -19.93 -4.09 7.30
C VAL A 241 -18.52 -4.10 7.87
N PRO A 242 -18.22 -5.02 8.79
CA PRO A 242 -16.84 -5.22 9.22
C PRO A 242 -16.02 -5.83 8.07
N PHE A 243 -14.74 -5.44 8.01
CA PHE A 243 -13.82 -6.03 7.05
C PHE A 243 -12.41 -6.18 7.64
N ILE A 244 -11.63 -7.09 7.07
CA ILE A 244 -10.22 -7.31 7.41
C ILE A 244 -9.37 -6.82 6.24
N MET A 245 -8.41 -5.95 6.51
CA MET A 245 -7.45 -5.45 5.55
C MET A 245 -6.05 -5.49 6.18
N ASN A 246 -5.11 -6.13 5.49
CA ASN A 246 -3.74 -6.34 5.97
C ASN A 246 -3.67 -6.82 7.44
N GLY A 247 -4.51 -7.82 7.79
CA GLY A 247 -4.60 -8.41 9.13
C GLY A 247 -5.29 -7.54 10.18
N ILE A 248 -5.76 -6.34 9.84
CA ILE A 248 -6.48 -5.45 10.75
C ILE A 248 -7.99 -5.52 10.49
N GLU A 249 -8.75 -5.85 11.53
CA GLU A 249 -10.21 -5.75 11.50
C GLU A 249 -10.64 -4.29 11.66
N VAL A 250 -11.52 -3.85 10.75
CA VAL A 250 -12.12 -2.51 10.70
C VAL A 250 -13.64 -2.65 10.79
N SER A 251 -14.23 -2.09 11.82
CA SER A 251 -15.70 -1.99 11.94
C SER A 251 -16.17 -0.74 11.20
N SER A 252 -16.61 -0.90 9.96
CA SER A 252 -16.95 0.22 9.09
C SER A 252 -18.45 0.43 8.91
N LYS A 253 -18.83 1.70 8.74
CA LYS A 253 -20.15 2.12 8.23
C LYS A 253 -19.96 2.50 6.77
N VAL A 254 -20.32 1.58 5.86
CA VAL A 254 -20.11 1.72 4.43
C VAL A 254 -21.34 2.24 3.73
N ASN A 255 -21.19 3.17 2.80
CA ASN A 255 -22.29 3.55 1.92
C ASN A 255 -22.39 2.62 0.73
N VAL A 256 -23.63 2.30 0.31
CA VAL A 256 -23.88 1.45 -0.85
C VAL A 256 -24.14 2.32 -2.07
N ALA A 257 -23.41 2.07 -3.14
CA ALA A 257 -23.50 2.83 -4.37
C ALA A 257 -23.40 1.92 -5.60
N ARG A 258 -24.00 2.33 -6.69
CA ARG A 258 -23.86 1.63 -7.97
C ARG A 258 -22.44 1.87 -8.53
N ARG A 259 -21.64 0.81 -8.58
CA ARG A 259 -20.25 0.83 -9.01
C ARG A 259 -19.95 -0.14 -10.17
N THR A 260 -20.97 -0.63 -10.82
CA THR A 260 -20.93 -1.67 -11.87
C THR A 260 -19.99 -1.37 -13.04
N ASN A 261 -19.67 -0.09 -13.29
CA ASN A 261 -18.76 0.33 -14.37
C ASN A 261 -17.36 0.71 -13.86
N LEU A 262 -17.05 0.45 -12.58
CA LEU A 262 -15.75 0.75 -11.99
C LEU A 262 -14.95 -0.54 -11.82
N VAL A 263 -13.62 -0.43 -11.94
CA VAL A 263 -12.71 -1.58 -11.83
C VAL A 263 -12.82 -2.25 -10.45
N GLN A 264 -12.87 -1.45 -9.38
CA GLN A 264 -13.02 -1.96 -8.02
C GLN A 264 -14.45 -1.76 -7.50
N GLN A 265 -15.02 -2.84 -6.99
CA GLN A 265 -16.33 -2.85 -6.36
C GLN A 265 -16.34 -2.16 -4.99
N MET A 266 -15.16 -1.90 -4.42
CA MET A 266 -15.00 -1.25 -3.12
C MET A 266 -13.98 -0.12 -3.19
N ILE A 267 -14.25 0.98 -2.48
CA ILE A 267 -13.24 1.98 -2.09
C ILE A 267 -13.19 2.08 -0.58
N VAL A 268 -11.99 2.21 -0.03
CA VAL A 268 -11.80 2.46 1.41
C VAL A 268 -11.52 3.94 1.61
N GLY A 269 -12.44 4.61 2.30
CA GLY A 269 -12.35 6.04 2.59
C GLY A 269 -11.52 6.36 3.84
N ARG A 270 -11.12 7.63 3.97
CA ARG A 270 -10.17 8.09 5.01
C ARG A 270 -10.60 7.80 6.46
N ARG A 271 -11.90 7.65 6.75
CA ARG A 271 -12.37 7.34 8.12
C ARG A 271 -11.88 5.98 8.58
N ASP A 272 -11.75 5.02 7.66
CA ASP A 272 -11.33 3.66 7.94
C ASP A 272 -9.82 3.45 7.79
N LEU A 273 -9.09 4.47 7.30
CA LEU A 273 -7.64 4.42 7.07
C LEU A 273 -6.79 4.87 8.27
N LYS A 274 -7.38 5.18 9.42
CA LYS A 274 -6.66 5.73 10.59
C LYS A 274 -5.54 4.84 11.13
N ARG A 275 -5.67 3.52 10.95
CA ARG A 275 -4.69 2.50 11.39
C ARG A 275 -3.69 2.12 10.31
N PHE A 276 -3.66 2.87 9.20
CA PHE A 276 -2.82 2.57 8.05
C PHE A 276 -1.97 3.76 7.63
N LEU A 277 -0.81 3.47 7.05
CA LEU A 277 0.03 4.38 6.29
C LEU A 277 -0.05 3.96 4.82
N ILE A 278 -0.11 4.92 3.90
CA ILE A 278 -0.27 4.61 2.47
C ILE A 278 1.06 4.82 1.76
N ASN A 279 1.59 3.73 1.22
CA ASN A 279 2.73 3.75 0.32
C ASN A 279 2.23 3.65 -1.13
N THR A 280 2.25 4.77 -1.86
CA THR A 280 1.76 4.81 -3.26
C THR A 280 2.64 4.04 -4.25
N SER A 281 3.79 3.55 -3.82
CA SER A 281 4.71 2.73 -4.61
C SER A 281 4.51 1.22 -4.40
N LYS A 282 3.73 0.84 -3.38
CA LYS A 282 3.36 -0.54 -3.10
C LYS A 282 2.24 -0.98 -4.05
N LEU A 283 2.52 -2.04 -4.82
CA LEU A 283 1.58 -2.66 -5.76
C LEU A 283 0.97 -3.91 -5.15
#